data_48d13f79ad5c11ec2f798562d1c7f8c0
#
_entry.id   48d13f79ad5c11ec2f798562d1c7f8c0
#
_cell.length_a   1.000
_cell.length_b   1.000
_cell.length_c   1.000
_cell.angle_alpha   90.00
_cell.angle_beta   90.00
_cell.angle_gamma   90.00
#
_symmetry.space_group_name_H-M   'P 1'
#
loop_
_entity.id
_entity.type
_entity.pdbx_description
1 polymer ?
#
loop_
_entity_poly.entity_id
_entity_poly.type
_entity_poly.pdbx_seq_one_letter_code
_entity_poly.pdbx_strand_id
1 'polypeptide(L)'
;TESLVQKLTGFYQDMVEQGYQPHSRVLQQGLIPAPRKVAAYLQIEPGTDVIQIERLRFVQNDPIALVTTYLPHSLCPDLLHQDFSHQSLYAYLDKACGLVIVRGHRSIEAVGANEYESRLLQVKKNAPLIMLDSVSYLEDGTAIEYYHALHRGDRSRFDVQLYRIREPGRVQDVAGEDLSQSSWHTGLVVRPSSTAQEQPDE
;
A
#
# COMPACT_ATOMS: atom_id res chain seq x y z
N THR A 1 -1.84 5.46 25.68
CA THR A 1 -1.97 5.63 24.22
C THR A 1 -1.25 4.49 23.56
N GLU A 2 -1.97 3.57 22.90
CA GLU A 2 -1.34 2.53 22.09
C GLU A 2 -0.76 3.17 20.83
N SER A 3 0.52 2.97 20.59
CA SER A 3 1.20 3.46 19.41
C SER A 3 1.35 2.30 18.43
N LEU A 4 0.68 2.40 17.28
CA LEU A 4 0.91 1.51 16.15
C LEU A 4 2.17 2.00 15.43
N VAL A 5 3.27 1.27 15.55
CA VAL A 5 4.48 1.52 14.75
C VAL A 5 4.43 0.60 13.55
N GLN A 6 4.16 1.17 12.37
CA GLN A 6 4.19 0.45 11.10
C GLN A 6 5.23 1.10 10.20
N LYS A 7 6.14 0.30 9.64
CA LYS A 7 7.13 0.80 8.67
C LYS A 7 6.41 1.33 7.43
N LEU A 8 6.69 2.56 7.05
CA LEU A 8 6.12 3.20 5.87
C LEU A 8 6.92 2.79 4.62
N THR A 9 6.74 1.52 4.21
CA THR A 9 7.36 0.98 3.00
C THR A 9 6.32 0.83 1.90
N GLY A 10 6.74 0.96 0.65
CA GLY A 10 5.86 0.69 -0.49
C GLY A 10 5.73 -0.81 -0.74
N PHE A 11 4.59 -1.24 -1.28
CA PHE A 11 4.33 -2.65 -1.64
C PHE A 11 5.50 -3.35 -2.35
N TYR A 12 6.15 -2.66 -3.30
CA TYR A 12 7.25 -3.23 -4.07
C TYR A 12 8.42 -3.62 -3.15
N GLN A 13 8.79 -2.73 -2.24
CA GLN A 13 9.90 -2.95 -1.31
C GLN A 13 9.57 -4.06 -0.31
N ASP A 14 8.34 -4.06 0.25
CA ASP A 14 7.89 -5.09 1.19
C ASP A 14 7.97 -6.49 0.57
N MET A 15 7.57 -6.63 -0.69
CA MET A 15 7.59 -7.92 -1.39
C MET A 15 9.01 -8.37 -1.74
N VAL A 16 9.88 -7.45 -2.15
CA VAL A 16 11.30 -7.77 -2.43
C VAL A 16 12.02 -8.19 -1.15
N GLU A 17 11.79 -7.51 -0.02
CA GLU A 17 12.35 -7.88 1.29
C GLU A 17 11.92 -9.28 1.73
N GLN A 18 10.71 -9.72 1.34
CA GLN A 18 10.21 -11.08 1.57
C GLN A 18 10.72 -12.12 0.53
N GLY A 19 11.59 -11.73 -0.42
CA GLY A 19 12.16 -12.61 -1.44
C GLY A 19 11.25 -12.86 -2.65
N TYR A 20 10.16 -12.13 -2.79
CA TYR A 20 9.28 -12.20 -3.96
C TYR A 20 9.76 -11.30 -5.10
N GLN A 21 9.27 -11.59 -6.31
CA GLN A 21 9.44 -10.73 -7.48
C GLN A 21 8.09 -10.06 -7.81
N PRO A 22 7.78 -8.92 -7.18
CA PRO A 22 6.55 -8.22 -7.45
C PRO A 22 6.61 -7.53 -8.80
N HIS A 23 5.51 -7.53 -9.53
CA HIS A 23 5.32 -6.68 -10.68
C HIS A 23 3.91 -6.10 -10.70
N SER A 24 3.70 -5.10 -11.53
CA SER A 24 2.39 -4.45 -11.68
C SER A 24 2.02 -4.35 -13.15
N ARG A 25 0.74 -4.53 -13.43
CA ARG A 25 0.17 -4.12 -14.71
C ARG A 25 -0.51 -2.78 -14.51
N VAL A 26 -0.01 -1.73 -15.15
CA VAL A 26 -0.66 -0.43 -15.16
C VAL A 26 -1.92 -0.54 -16.01
N LEU A 27 -3.08 -0.33 -15.38
CA LEU A 27 -4.38 -0.39 -16.04
C LEU A 27 -4.78 0.98 -16.57
N GLN A 28 -4.48 2.02 -15.80
CA GLN A 28 -4.73 3.40 -16.14
C GLN A 28 -3.65 4.30 -15.52
N GLN A 29 -3.21 5.30 -16.27
CA GLN A 29 -2.37 6.39 -15.79
C GLN A 29 -2.74 7.65 -16.54
N GLY A 30 -3.04 8.73 -15.82
CA GLY A 30 -3.48 9.95 -16.47
C GLY A 30 -3.69 11.11 -15.50
N LEU A 31 -3.81 12.29 -16.10
CA LEU A 31 -4.17 13.53 -15.41
C LEU A 31 -5.70 13.62 -15.36
N ILE A 32 -6.24 13.83 -14.16
CA ILE A 32 -7.69 14.02 -13.95
C ILE A 32 -7.95 15.16 -12.95
N PRO A 33 -9.09 15.84 -13.04
CA PRO A 33 -9.54 16.73 -11.97
C PRO A 33 -9.88 15.90 -10.71
N ALA A 34 -9.39 16.32 -9.54
CA ALA A 34 -9.58 15.59 -8.29
C ALA A 34 -11.07 15.46 -7.93
N PRO A 35 -11.59 14.23 -7.83
CA PRO A 35 -12.92 14.00 -7.26
C PRO A 35 -12.98 14.51 -5.82
N ARG A 36 -14.18 14.87 -5.32
CA ARG A 36 -14.36 15.41 -3.95
C ARG A 36 -13.70 14.54 -2.87
N LYS A 37 -13.85 13.22 -2.93
CA LYS A 37 -13.21 12.29 -1.98
C LYS A 37 -11.69 12.40 -2.02
N VAL A 38 -11.09 12.38 -3.21
CA VAL A 38 -9.64 12.50 -3.40
C VAL A 38 -9.13 13.84 -2.90
N ALA A 39 -9.81 14.93 -3.26
CA ALA A 39 -9.47 16.28 -2.83
C ALA A 39 -9.49 16.43 -1.30
N ALA A 40 -10.48 15.84 -0.62
CA ALA A 40 -10.56 15.85 0.83
C ALA A 40 -9.38 15.11 1.49
N TYR A 41 -8.98 13.96 0.97
CA TYR A 41 -7.81 13.23 1.47
C TYR A 41 -6.50 13.97 1.21
N LEU A 42 -6.33 14.56 0.03
CA LEU A 42 -5.13 15.31 -0.35
C LEU A 42 -5.10 16.74 0.18
N GLN A 43 -6.19 17.20 0.84
CA GLN A 43 -6.34 18.56 1.38
C GLN A 43 -6.14 19.64 0.31
N ILE A 44 -6.68 19.40 -0.89
CA ILE A 44 -6.68 20.31 -2.04
C ILE A 44 -8.11 20.65 -2.46
N GLU A 45 -8.27 21.69 -3.29
CA GLU A 45 -9.57 22.03 -3.84
C GLU A 45 -10.10 20.94 -4.80
N PRO A 46 -11.39 20.59 -4.75
CA PRO A 46 -11.99 19.71 -5.74
C PRO A 46 -11.78 20.26 -7.16
N GLY A 47 -11.40 19.39 -8.10
CA GLY A 47 -11.10 19.77 -9.46
C GLY A 47 -9.64 20.17 -9.71
N THR A 48 -8.80 20.27 -8.67
CA THR A 48 -7.34 20.40 -8.84
C THR A 48 -6.79 19.19 -9.61
N ASP A 49 -5.85 19.44 -10.50
CA ASP A 49 -5.22 18.40 -11.30
C ASP A 49 -4.43 17.40 -10.44
N VAL A 50 -4.80 16.13 -10.54
CA VAL A 50 -4.09 15.02 -9.90
C VAL A 50 -3.70 13.96 -10.93
N ILE A 51 -2.57 13.31 -10.72
CA ILE A 51 -2.17 12.11 -11.45
C ILE A 51 -2.84 10.91 -10.77
N GLN A 52 -3.67 10.20 -11.53
CA GLN A 52 -4.24 8.91 -11.15
C GLN A 52 -3.43 7.79 -11.77
N ILE A 53 -3.07 6.78 -10.95
CA ILE A 53 -2.39 5.57 -11.40
C ILE A 53 -3.14 4.36 -10.85
N GLU A 54 -3.80 3.60 -11.72
CA GLU A 54 -4.43 2.33 -11.33
C GLU A 54 -3.56 1.16 -11.75
N ARG A 55 -3.25 0.27 -10.81
CA ARG A 55 -2.35 -0.87 -11.02
C ARG A 55 -2.93 -2.14 -10.44
N LEU A 56 -2.87 -3.20 -11.22
CA LEU A 56 -3.06 -4.56 -10.72
C LEU A 56 -1.70 -5.13 -10.32
N ARG A 57 -1.55 -5.48 -9.05
CA ARG A 57 -0.29 -5.96 -8.48
C ARG A 57 -0.26 -7.46 -8.39
N PHE A 58 0.88 -8.03 -8.77
CA PHE A 58 1.12 -9.46 -8.79
C PHE A 58 2.28 -9.83 -7.87
N VAL A 59 2.17 -10.99 -7.26
CA VAL A 59 3.30 -11.73 -6.69
C VAL A 59 3.38 -13.06 -7.42
N GLN A 60 4.53 -13.32 -8.02
CA GLN A 60 4.65 -14.38 -9.03
C GLN A 60 3.64 -14.09 -10.18
N ASN A 61 2.71 -15.02 -10.45
CA ASN A 61 1.69 -14.85 -11.49
C ASN A 61 0.28 -14.58 -10.94
N ASP A 62 0.15 -14.46 -9.61
CA ASP A 62 -1.15 -14.26 -8.97
C ASP A 62 -1.46 -12.78 -8.76
N PRO A 63 -2.62 -12.27 -9.19
CA PRO A 63 -3.06 -10.94 -8.84
C PRO A 63 -3.43 -10.91 -7.36
N ILE A 64 -2.85 -9.96 -6.60
CA ILE A 64 -3.03 -9.87 -5.16
C ILE A 64 -3.76 -8.61 -4.73
N ALA A 65 -3.55 -7.52 -5.44
CA ALA A 65 -4.17 -6.25 -5.09
C ALA A 65 -4.46 -5.39 -6.32
N LEU A 66 -5.60 -4.72 -6.28
CA LEU A 66 -5.96 -3.62 -7.18
C LEU A 66 -5.70 -2.32 -6.43
N VAL A 67 -4.87 -1.45 -6.98
CA VAL A 67 -4.40 -0.24 -6.31
C VAL A 67 -4.64 0.96 -7.18
N THR A 68 -5.29 1.99 -6.64
CA THR A 68 -5.42 3.30 -7.26
C THR A 68 -4.73 4.34 -6.38
N THR A 69 -3.77 5.04 -6.96
CA THR A 69 -2.99 6.09 -6.30
C THR A 69 -3.28 7.43 -6.93
N TYR A 70 -3.45 8.46 -6.13
CA TYR A 70 -3.66 9.84 -6.57
C TYR A 70 -2.59 10.73 -5.95
N LEU A 71 -1.95 11.57 -6.79
CA LEU A 71 -0.93 12.53 -6.38
C LEU A 71 -1.24 13.89 -6.99
N PRO A 72 -1.08 15.02 -6.25
CA PRO A 72 -1.17 16.35 -6.85
C PRO A 72 -0.15 16.48 -7.99
N HIS A 73 -0.63 16.82 -9.19
CA HIS A 73 0.23 16.94 -10.39
C HIS A 73 1.36 17.95 -10.19
N SER A 74 1.08 19.06 -9.48
CA SER A 74 2.05 20.14 -9.25
C SER A 74 3.30 19.70 -8.47
N LEU A 75 3.23 18.61 -7.68
CA LEU A 75 4.35 18.16 -6.87
C LEU A 75 5.40 17.38 -7.67
N CYS A 76 4.99 16.62 -8.67
CA CYS A 76 5.88 15.82 -9.50
C CYS A 76 5.25 15.57 -10.89
N PRO A 77 5.25 16.57 -11.80
CA PRO A 77 4.60 16.47 -13.12
C PRO A 77 5.12 15.33 -13.99
N ASP A 78 6.43 15.06 -13.93
CA ASP A 78 7.10 14.01 -14.73
C ASP A 78 6.64 12.60 -14.38
N LEU A 79 5.99 12.42 -13.23
CA LEU A 79 5.40 11.16 -12.80
C LEU A 79 4.38 10.62 -13.83
N LEU A 80 3.70 11.51 -14.54
CA LEU A 80 2.70 11.17 -15.55
C LEU A 80 3.27 10.32 -16.69
N HIS A 81 4.56 10.42 -16.97
CA HIS A 81 5.25 9.76 -18.08
C HIS A 81 6.10 8.56 -17.65
N GLN A 82 6.05 8.18 -16.38
CA GLN A 82 6.86 7.07 -15.84
C GLN A 82 6.12 5.74 -15.93
N ASP A 83 6.87 4.68 -16.21
CA ASP A 83 6.34 3.30 -16.14
C ASP A 83 6.53 2.71 -14.76
N PHE A 84 5.41 2.43 -14.07
CA PHE A 84 5.39 1.82 -12.74
C PHE A 84 5.10 0.32 -12.76
N SER A 85 5.36 -0.36 -13.87
CA SER A 85 5.20 -1.81 -13.97
C SER A 85 6.22 -2.58 -13.11
N HIS A 86 7.48 -2.08 -13.05
CA HIS A 86 8.60 -2.76 -12.39
C HIS A 86 9.41 -1.86 -11.45
N GLN A 87 8.91 -0.69 -11.09
CA GLN A 87 9.60 0.23 -10.18
C GLN A 87 8.72 0.67 -9.01
N SER A 88 9.36 1.07 -7.94
CA SER A 88 8.71 1.64 -6.76
C SER A 88 8.34 3.08 -7.00
N LEU A 89 7.06 3.44 -6.78
CA LEU A 89 6.59 4.82 -6.80
C LEU A 89 7.33 5.66 -5.74
N TYR A 90 7.48 5.13 -4.51
CA TYR A 90 8.13 5.86 -3.43
C TYR A 90 9.61 6.12 -3.71
N ALA A 91 10.32 5.13 -4.29
CA ALA A 91 11.70 5.33 -4.70
C ALA A 91 11.84 6.37 -5.82
N TYR A 92 10.86 6.47 -6.73
CA TYR A 92 10.84 7.50 -7.76
C TYR A 92 10.58 8.89 -7.17
N LEU A 93 9.60 9.03 -6.29
CA LEU A 93 9.28 10.28 -5.61
C LEU A 93 10.50 10.83 -4.85
N ASP A 94 11.19 9.98 -4.09
CA ASP A 94 12.38 10.35 -3.35
C ASP A 94 13.53 10.75 -4.30
N LYS A 95 13.92 9.88 -5.23
CA LYS A 95 15.13 10.06 -6.04
C LYS A 95 14.99 11.08 -7.16
N ALA A 96 13.81 11.11 -7.82
CA ALA A 96 13.61 11.95 -9.00
C ALA A 96 12.94 13.29 -8.66
N CYS A 97 12.06 13.32 -7.66
CA CYS A 97 11.29 14.52 -7.31
C CYS A 97 11.76 15.14 -5.98
N GLY A 98 12.64 14.48 -5.22
CA GLY A 98 13.09 14.95 -3.90
C GLY A 98 11.99 14.95 -2.84
N LEU A 99 10.94 14.15 -3.03
CA LEU A 99 9.75 14.09 -2.19
C LEU A 99 9.81 12.87 -1.27
N VAL A 100 10.26 13.09 -0.04
CA VAL A 100 10.41 12.03 0.97
C VAL A 100 9.14 11.94 1.81
N ILE A 101 8.46 10.79 1.73
CA ILE A 101 7.32 10.49 2.57
C ILE A 101 7.80 10.12 3.96
N VAL A 102 7.36 10.86 5.00
CA VAL A 102 7.82 10.67 6.38
C VAL A 102 6.76 10.11 7.32
N ARG A 103 5.48 10.24 6.98
CA ARG A 103 4.37 9.69 7.78
C ARG A 103 3.17 9.35 6.90
N GLY A 104 2.29 8.51 7.43
CA GLY A 104 1.04 8.17 6.79
C GLY A 104 -0.07 7.87 7.81
N HIS A 105 -1.30 7.96 7.36
CA HIS A 105 -2.47 7.48 8.07
C HIS A 105 -3.18 6.45 7.19
N ARG A 106 -3.60 5.33 7.77
CA ARG A 106 -4.24 4.23 7.05
C ARG A 106 -5.46 3.72 7.78
N SER A 107 -6.57 3.60 7.05
CA SER A 107 -7.76 2.85 7.47
C SER A 107 -7.75 1.48 6.79
N ILE A 108 -8.21 0.46 7.51
CA ILE A 108 -8.30 -0.93 7.03
C ILE A 108 -9.73 -1.39 7.25
N GLU A 109 -10.38 -1.83 6.17
CA GLU A 109 -11.77 -2.29 6.20
C GLU A 109 -11.93 -3.61 5.43
N ALA A 110 -12.89 -4.42 5.83
CA ALA A 110 -13.30 -5.61 5.08
C ALA A 110 -14.47 -5.26 4.15
N VAL A 111 -14.34 -5.57 2.86
CA VAL A 111 -15.37 -5.31 1.84
C VAL A 111 -15.56 -6.52 0.94
N GLY A 112 -16.69 -6.59 0.23
CA GLY A 112 -16.93 -7.62 -0.78
C GLY A 112 -16.51 -7.14 -2.16
N ALA A 113 -15.87 -8.02 -2.95
CA ALA A 113 -15.47 -7.72 -4.32
C ALA A 113 -16.68 -7.44 -5.22
N ASN A 114 -16.68 -6.31 -5.91
CA ASN A 114 -17.64 -6.03 -6.96
C ASN A 114 -17.29 -6.80 -8.27
N GLU A 115 -18.04 -6.59 -9.34
CA GLU A 115 -17.84 -7.30 -10.59
C GLU A 115 -16.55 -6.94 -11.31
N TYR A 116 -16.12 -5.67 -11.26
CA TYR A 116 -14.88 -5.21 -11.85
C TYR A 116 -13.66 -5.77 -11.08
N GLU A 117 -13.69 -5.64 -9.77
CA GLU A 117 -12.64 -6.11 -8.86
C GLU A 117 -12.49 -7.63 -8.91
N SER A 118 -13.61 -8.37 -8.89
CA SER A 118 -13.61 -9.83 -8.94
C SER A 118 -12.98 -10.37 -10.21
N ARG A 119 -13.21 -9.72 -11.34
CA ARG A 119 -12.64 -10.07 -12.64
C ARG A 119 -11.13 -9.83 -12.68
N LEU A 120 -10.66 -8.67 -12.19
CA LEU A 120 -9.24 -8.32 -12.16
C LEU A 120 -8.45 -9.16 -11.16
N LEU A 121 -8.99 -9.34 -9.97
CA LEU A 121 -8.35 -10.09 -8.88
C LEU A 121 -8.53 -11.62 -9.00
N GLN A 122 -9.29 -12.09 -10.01
CA GLN A 122 -9.58 -13.51 -10.23
C GLN A 122 -10.20 -14.19 -9.00
N VAL A 123 -11.16 -13.51 -8.39
CA VAL A 123 -11.95 -14.02 -7.25
C VAL A 123 -13.44 -14.06 -7.59
N LYS A 124 -14.23 -14.71 -6.76
CA LYS A 124 -15.70 -14.69 -6.94
C LYS A 124 -16.25 -13.30 -6.58
N LYS A 125 -17.39 -12.93 -7.18
CA LYS A 125 -18.14 -11.76 -6.75
C LYS A 125 -18.48 -11.88 -5.26
N ASN A 126 -18.37 -10.79 -4.52
CA ASN A 126 -18.50 -10.71 -3.06
C ASN A 126 -17.44 -11.51 -2.28
N ALA A 127 -16.36 -11.99 -2.92
CA ALA A 127 -15.22 -12.51 -2.17
C ALA A 127 -14.68 -11.45 -1.21
N PRO A 128 -14.22 -11.83 0.00
CA PRO A 128 -13.70 -10.88 0.96
C PRO A 128 -12.41 -10.24 0.47
N LEU A 129 -12.39 -8.92 0.48
CA LEU A 129 -11.22 -8.09 0.22
C LEU A 129 -10.89 -7.29 1.47
N ILE A 130 -9.61 -6.97 1.65
CA ILE A 130 -9.13 -6.00 2.62
C ILE A 130 -8.91 -4.69 1.89
N MET A 131 -9.73 -3.70 2.19
CA MET A 131 -9.63 -2.36 1.64
C MET A 131 -8.72 -1.50 2.52
N LEU A 132 -7.79 -0.81 1.88
CA LEU A 132 -6.91 0.17 2.50
C LEU A 132 -7.16 1.54 1.89
N ASP A 133 -7.50 2.50 2.73
CA ASP A 133 -7.46 3.92 2.40
C ASP A 133 -6.32 4.57 3.19
N SER A 134 -5.34 5.18 2.51
CA SER A 134 -4.17 5.77 3.16
C SER A 134 -3.86 7.14 2.60
N VAL A 135 -3.40 8.04 3.47
CA VAL A 135 -2.80 9.32 3.06
C VAL A 135 -1.36 9.36 3.55
N SER A 136 -0.46 9.73 2.65
CA SER A 136 0.95 9.90 2.92
C SER A 136 1.33 11.38 2.91
N TYR A 137 2.28 11.76 3.78
CA TYR A 137 2.64 13.15 4.00
C TYR A 137 4.15 13.36 3.92
N LEU A 138 4.53 14.53 3.42
CA LEU A 138 5.90 15.07 3.49
C LEU A 138 6.19 15.63 4.90
N GLU A 139 7.44 16.03 5.13
CA GLU A 139 7.91 16.58 6.42
C GLU A 139 7.18 17.88 6.79
N ASP A 140 6.86 18.72 5.82
CA ASP A 140 6.12 19.98 6.01
C ASP A 140 4.61 19.78 6.27
N GLY A 141 4.14 18.54 6.24
CA GLY A 141 2.74 18.17 6.42
C GLY A 141 1.91 18.16 5.15
N THR A 142 2.50 18.44 3.97
CA THR A 142 1.81 18.35 2.69
C THR A 142 1.33 16.92 2.43
N ALA A 143 0.04 16.75 2.15
CA ALA A 143 -0.52 15.47 1.71
C ALA A 143 -0.10 15.21 0.26
N ILE A 144 0.76 14.21 0.05
CA ILE A 144 1.35 13.93 -1.27
C ILE A 144 0.64 12.81 -2.01
N GLU A 145 0.09 11.84 -1.31
CA GLU A 145 -0.52 10.66 -1.90
C GLU A 145 -1.81 10.30 -1.19
N TYR A 146 -2.87 10.04 -1.95
CA TYR A 146 -4.00 9.24 -1.50
C TYR A 146 -3.93 7.88 -2.20
N TYR A 147 -3.84 6.83 -1.40
CA TYR A 147 -3.70 5.44 -1.81
C TYR A 147 -4.96 4.67 -1.44
N HIS A 148 -5.63 4.12 -2.44
CA HIS A 148 -6.78 3.22 -2.29
C HIS A 148 -6.41 1.85 -2.83
N ALA A 149 -6.50 0.82 -2.01
CA ALA A 149 -6.12 -0.53 -2.41
C ALA A 149 -7.13 -1.57 -1.92
N LEU A 150 -7.36 -2.55 -2.78
CA LEU A 150 -8.21 -3.71 -2.52
C LEU A 150 -7.33 -4.96 -2.61
N HIS A 151 -7.02 -5.53 -1.47
CA HIS A 151 -6.21 -6.74 -1.35
C HIS A 151 -7.09 -7.98 -1.25
N ARG A 152 -6.72 -9.06 -1.91
CA ARG A 152 -7.39 -10.35 -1.76
C ARG A 152 -7.26 -10.85 -0.32
N GLY A 153 -8.39 -11.09 0.35
CA GLY A 153 -8.42 -11.56 1.74
C GLY A 153 -7.89 -12.99 1.92
N ASP A 154 -7.96 -13.81 0.87
CA ASP A 154 -7.40 -15.18 0.86
C ASP A 154 -5.88 -15.21 0.68
N ARG A 155 -5.26 -14.09 0.24
CA ARG A 155 -3.84 -13.99 -0.10
C ARG A 155 -3.06 -12.96 0.71
N SER A 156 -3.76 -12.09 1.43
CA SER A 156 -3.16 -10.97 2.14
C SER A 156 -3.44 -11.04 3.62
N ARG A 157 -2.44 -10.74 4.43
CA ARG A 157 -2.53 -10.59 5.88
C ARG A 157 -1.71 -9.35 6.27
N PHE A 158 -2.25 -8.56 7.17
CA PHE A 158 -1.54 -7.42 7.75
C PHE A 158 -1.17 -7.77 9.19
N ASP A 159 0.13 -7.82 9.44
CA ASP A 159 0.66 -8.02 10.79
C ASP A 159 0.98 -6.66 11.41
N VAL A 160 0.48 -6.44 12.61
CA VAL A 160 0.66 -5.21 13.38
C VAL A 160 1.27 -5.56 14.72
N GLN A 161 2.36 -4.92 15.08
CA GLN A 161 2.98 -5.08 16.40
C GLN A 161 2.43 -4.02 17.36
N LEU A 162 2.05 -4.45 18.54
CA LEU A 162 1.50 -3.59 19.58
C LEU A 162 2.46 -3.52 20.75
N TYR A 163 2.83 -2.32 21.15
CA TYR A 163 3.72 -2.08 22.27
C TYR A 163 2.99 -1.32 23.38
N ARG A 164 3.22 -1.72 24.63
CA ARG A 164 2.77 -0.93 25.78
C ARG A 164 3.83 0.12 26.12
N ILE A 165 3.50 1.37 25.96
CA ILE A 165 4.34 2.48 26.43
C ILE A 165 4.22 2.56 27.95
N ARG A 166 5.29 2.26 28.68
CA ARG A 166 5.36 2.36 30.16
C ARG A 166 5.80 3.74 30.63
N GLU A 167 6.57 4.46 29.81
CA GLU A 167 7.00 5.85 30.05
C GLU A 167 6.91 6.66 28.76
N PRO A 168 6.68 7.99 28.83
CA PRO A 168 6.67 8.83 27.63
C PRO A 168 8.02 8.74 26.91
N GLY A 169 8.03 8.18 25.70
CA GLY A 169 9.19 8.12 24.80
C GLY A 169 10.00 6.82 24.78
N ARG A 170 9.66 5.80 25.58
CA ARG A 170 10.33 4.51 25.53
C ARG A 170 9.38 3.40 25.14
N VAL A 171 9.63 2.76 23.99
CA VAL A 171 8.90 1.57 23.53
C VAL A 171 9.75 0.34 23.85
N GLN A 172 9.22 -0.57 24.69
CA GLN A 172 9.90 -1.81 25.07
C GLN A 172 8.98 -2.99 24.80
N ASP A 173 9.55 -4.13 24.44
CA ASP A 173 8.84 -5.39 24.36
C ASP A 173 8.50 -5.96 25.75
N VAL A 174 7.80 -7.10 25.81
CA VAL A 174 7.45 -7.79 27.06
C VAL A 174 8.68 -8.33 27.81
N ALA A 175 9.83 -8.44 27.16
CA ALA A 175 11.12 -8.83 27.77
C ALA A 175 11.95 -7.64 28.22
N GLY A 176 11.54 -6.39 27.92
CA GLY A 176 12.24 -5.17 28.31
C GLY A 176 13.32 -4.73 27.33
N GLU A 177 13.37 -5.30 26.12
CA GLU A 177 14.32 -4.91 25.08
C GLU A 177 13.92 -3.59 24.41
N ASP A 178 14.92 -2.77 24.07
CA ASP A 178 14.71 -1.53 23.34
C ASP A 178 14.45 -1.82 21.86
N LEU A 179 13.20 -1.65 21.43
CA LEU A 179 12.75 -1.96 20.08
C LEU A 179 13.05 -0.87 19.04
N SER A 180 13.70 0.21 19.43
CA SER A 180 14.13 1.26 18.49
C SER A 180 15.15 0.76 17.45
N GLN A 181 15.77 -0.41 17.70
CA GLN A 181 16.77 -1.03 16.81
C GLN A 181 16.38 -2.42 16.29
N SER A 182 15.18 -2.93 16.60
CA SER A 182 14.78 -4.26 16.15
C SER A 182 14.26 -4.26 14.71
N SER A 183 14.79 -5.17 13.90
CA SER A 183 14.48 -5.36 12.48
C SER A 183 13.17 -6.15 12.23
N TRP A 184 12.13 -5.94 13.04
CA TRP A 184 10.87 -6.65 12.88
C TRP A 184 10.07 -6.08 11.71
N HIS A 185 9.62 -6.96 10.83
CA HIS A 185 8.82 -6.59 9.67
C HIS A 185 7.35 -6.47 10.07
N THR A 186 6.84 -5.25 10.15
CA THR A 186 5.41 -4.96 10.17
C THR A 186 5.00 -4.57 8.76
N GLY A 187 4.16 -5.36 8.11
CA GLY A 187 3.78 -5.09 6.73
C GLY A 187 2.78 -6.10 6.16
N LEU A 188 2.56 -5.99 4.87
CA LEU A 188 1.76 -6.92 4.10
C LEU A 188 2.50 -8.26 3.97
N VAL A 189 1.87 -9.34 4.45
CA VAL A 189 2.32 -10.70 4.18
C VAL A 189 1.42 -11.34 3.12
N VAL A 190 2.01 -11.85 2.06
CA VAL A 190 1.29 -12.57 1.01
C VAL A 190 1.37 -14.06 1.27
N ARG A 191 0.21 -14.72 1.27
CA ARG A 191 0.13 -16.17 1.41
C ARG A 191 0.42 -16.85 0.07
N PRO A 192 1.23 -17.93 0.03
CA PRO A 192 1.43 -18.72 -1.19
C PRO A 192 0.09 -19.32 -1.66
N SER A 193 -0.02 -19.60 -2.97
CA SER A 193 -1.15 -20.34 -3.52
C SER A 193 -1.18 -21.78 -2.96
N SER A 194 -2.34 -22.24 -2.53
CA SER A 194 -2.55 -23.59 -2.00
C SER A 194 -2.49 -24.70 -3.08
N THR A 195 -1.96 -24.42 -4.26
CA THR A 195 -1.82 -25.37 -5.37
C THR A 195 -0.47 -26.06 -5.37
N ALA A 196 -0.07 -26.66 -4.24
CA ALA A 196 0.97 -27.68 -4.27
C ALA A 196 0.87 -28.55 -3.02
N GLN A 197 0.56 -29.82 -3.26
CA GLN A 197 0.65 -30.99 -2.37
C GLN A 197 -0.66 -31.49 -1.77
N GLU A 198 -1.55 -32.01 -2.63
CA GLU A 198 -2.15 -33.31 -2.35
C GLU A 198 -1.31 -34.34 -3.14
N GLN A 199 -0.30 -34.92 -2.49
CA GLN A 199 0.19 -36.23 -2.87
C GLN A 199 -0.77 -37.24 -2.24
N PRO A 200 -1.32 -38.18 -2.98
CA PRO A 200 -2.04 -39.29 -2.39
C PRO A 200 -1.00 -40.22 -1.76
N ASP A 201 -1.19 -40.46 -0.46
CA ASP A 201 -0.54 -41.58 0.22
C ASP A 201 -1.08 -42.89 -0.40
N GLU A 202 -0.18 -43.69 -0.97
CA GLU A 202 -0.35 -45.12 -1.18
C GLU A 202 -0.03 -45.92 0.06
#